data_663954ffeb53d8bc0dd0327c8c102a0c
#
_entry.id   663954ffeb53d8bc0dd0327c8c102a0c
#
_cell.length_a   1.000
_cell.length_b   1.000
_cell.length_c   1.000
_cell.angle_alpha   90.00
_cell.angle_beta   90.00
_cell.angle_gamma   90.00
#
_symmetry.space_group_name_H-M   'P 1'
#
loop_
_entity.id
_entity.type
_entity.pdbx_description
1 polymer ?
#
loop_
_entity_poly.entity_id
_entity_poly.type
_entity_poly.pdbx_seq_one_letter_code
_entity_poly.pdbx_strand_id
1 'polypeptide(L)'
;MKQIISALFLCMLLSAVPGLQAQNIQLHYDFGRSLYDKDLQGRPLLTSTVEKFHPDTWGSTYFFVDMDYTSEGVAAAYWEIAREVKFWKGPFSAHLEYNGGLSKGMSYKNAYLAGATYTFNNASFSKGFTLTTMYKYIQKHSSPNNFQLTGTWIRFLRE
;
A
#
# COMPACT_ATOMS: atom_id res chain seq x y z
N MET A 1 0.89 30.01 -3.80
CA MET A 1 2.33 30.11 -3.62
C MET A 1 2.83 29.62 -2.26
N LYS A 2 2.33 30.12 -1.13
CA LYS A 2 2.78 29.69 0.24
C LYS A 2 2.63 28.17 0.48
N GLN A 3 1.56 27.54 0.01
CA GLN A 3 1.31 26.09 0.18
C GLN A 3 2.24 25.22 -0.64
N ILE A 4 2.64 25.65 -1.84
CA ILE A 4 3.60 24.93 -2.70
C ILE A 4 4.99 24.98 -2.08
N ILE A 5 5.38 26.11 -1.51
CA ILE A 5 6.65 26.27 -0.80
C ILE A 5 6.69 25.40 0.46
N SER A 6 5.57 25.30 1.20
CA SER A 6 5.47 24.41 2.37
C SER A 6 5.54 22.93 2.00
N ALA A 7 4.95 22.52 0.89
CA ALA A 7 5.03 21.14 0.41
C ALA A 7 6.45 20.76 -0.06
N LEU A 8 7.13 21.68 -0.78
CA LEU A 8 8.53 21.50 -1.18
C LEU A 8 9.48 21.47 0.04
N PHE A 9 9.23 22.28 1.05
CA PHE A 9 10.02 22.28 2.29
C PHE A 9 9.81 21.02 3.11
N LEU A 10 8.58 20.48 3.14
CA LEU A 10 8.27 19.19 3.77
C LEU A 10 8.95 18.02 3.04
N CYS A 11 8.97 18.02 1.71
CA CYS A 11 9.70 17.03 0.91
C CYS A 11 11.22 17.10 1.15
N MET A 12 11.80 18.30 1.29
CA MET A 12 13.22 18.46 1.63
C MET A 12 13.55 18.00 3.05
N LEU A 13 12.67 18.22 4.03
CA LEU A 13 12.86 17.73 5.40
C LEU A 13 12.79 16.21 5.48
N LEU A 14 11.93 15.55 4.69
CA LEU A 14 11.83 14.09 4.63
C LEU A 14 13.07 13.45 4.01
N SER A 15 13.76 14.12 3.09
CA SER A 15 15.00 13.64 2.50
C SER A 15 16.23 13.82 3.41
N ALA A 16 16.14 14.65 4.45
CA ALA A 16 17.24 14.96 5.36
C ALA A 16 17.25 14.09 6.65
N VAL A 17 16.27 13.19 6.85
CA VAL A 17 16.23 12.32 8.04
C VAL A 17 16.99 11.01 7.72
N PRO A 18 18.21 10.81 8.25
CA PRO A 18 18.94 9.56 8.07
C PRO A 18 18.16 8.44 8.77
N GLY A 19 17.65 7.48 8.00
CA GLY A 19 16.88 6.33 8.48
C GLY A 19 15.46 6.21 7.96
N LEU A 20 14.84 7.24 7.41
CA LEU A 20 13.58 7.16 6.67
C LEU A 20 13.86 6.77 5.21
N GLN A 21 14.21 5.51 4.99
CA GLN A 21 14.25 4.95 3.65
C GLN A 21 12.85 4.45 3.26
N ALA A 22 11.97 5.37 2.86
CA ALA A 22 10.83 4.98 2.06
C ALA A 22 11.38 4.41 0.75
N GLN A 23 10.96 3.21 0.38
CA GLN A 23 11.43 2.55 -0.83
C GLN A 23 10.84 3.21 -2.07
N ASN A 24 9.64 3.77 -1.94
CA ASN A 24 8.93 4.43 -3.01
C ASN A 24 8.00 5.53 -2.47
N ILE A 25 8.01 6.69 -3.12
CA ILE A 25 7.05 7.77 -2.90
C ILE A 25 6.45 8.09 -4.26
N GLN A 26 5.14 7.99 -4.38
CA GLN A 26 4.39 8.22 -5.61
C GLN A 26 3.45 9.41 -5.42
N LEU A 27 3.23 10.15 -6.51
CA LEU A 27 2.25 11.21 -6.58
C LEU A 27 1.34 10.95 -7.78
N HIS A 28 0.05 10.78 -7.51
CA HIS A 28 -0.96 10.47 -8.52
C HIS A 28 -1.87 11.66 -8.72
N TYR A 29 -2.04 12.08 -9.97
CA TYR A 29 -2.95 13.14 -10.34
C TYR A 29 -4.08 12.57 -11.21
N ASP A 30 -5.34 12.83 -10.83
CA ASP A 30 -6.51 12.37 -11.59
C ASP A 30 -6.85 13.34 -12.73
N PHE A 31 -6.24 13.11 -13.89
CA PHE A 31 -6.55 13.86 -15.10
C PHE A 31 -8.01 13.67 -15.54
N GLY A 32 -8.60 12.49 -15.27
CA GLY A 32 -10.01 12.22 -15.58
C GLY A 32 -10.92 13.20 -14.86
N ARG A 33 -10.68 13.43 -13.58
CA ARG A 33 -11.42 14.43 -12.80
C ARG A 33 -11.25 15.84 -13.35
N SER A 34 -10.05 16.22 -13.79
CA SER A 34 -9.81 17.54 -14.37
C SER A 34 -10.55 17.77 -15.69
N LEU A 35 -10.73 16.69 -16.48
CA LEU A 35 -11.38 16.75 -17.81
C LEU A 35 -12.90 16.54 -17.73
N TYR A 36 -13.39 15.76 -16.74
CA TYR A 36 -14.77 15.33 -16.58
C TYR A 36 -15.32 15.67 -15.18
N ASP A 37 -15.04 16.88 -14.72
CA ASP A 37 -15.31 17.34 -13.34
C ASP A 37 -16.75 17.11 -12.89
N LYS A 38 -17.74 17.29 -13.78
CA LYS A 38 -19.17 17.13 -13.45
C LYS A 38 -19.53 15.72 -13.00
N ASP A 39 -18.89 14.71 -13.59
CA ASP A 39 -19.19 13.28 -13.35
C ASP A 39 -18.30 12.69 -12.26
N LEU A 40 -17.17 13.32 -11.95
CA LEU A 40 -16.12 12.77 -11.08
C LEU A 40 -15.81 13.64 -9.85
N GLN A 41 -16.70 14.55 -9.47
CA GLN A 41 -16.50 15.51 -8.36
C GLN A 41 -16.15 14.87 -7.00
N GLY A 42 -16.61 13.64 -6.76
CA GLY A 42 -16.36 12.91 -5.50
C GLY A 42 -14.96 12.28 -5.39
N ARG A 43 -14.17 12.27 -6.47
CA ARG A 43 -12.84 11.65 -6.48
C ARG A 43 -11.76 12.62 -6.01
N PRO A 44 -10.71 12.16 -5.33
CA PRO A 44 -9.55 13.00 -5.02
C PRO A 44 -8.85 13.41 -6.33
N LEU A 45 -8.40 14.66 -6.41
CA LEU A 45 -7.62 15.16 -7.55
C LEU A 45 -6.15 14.74 -7.44
N LEU A 46 -5.66 14.64 -6.23
CA LEU A 46 -4.28 14.33 -5.93
C LEU A 46 -4.24 13.25 -4.82
N THR A 47 -3.44 12.22 -5.03
CA THR A 47 -3.15 11.20 -4.03
C THR A 47 -1.64 11.02 -3.93
N SER A 48 -1.09 10.91 -2.74
CA SER A 48 0.29 10.46 -2.54
C SER A 48 0.31 9.08 -1.90
N THR A 49 1.23 8.23 -2.37
CA THR A 49 1.51 6.93 -1.78
C THR A 49 2.93 6.90 -1.23
N VAL A 50 3.07 6.45 0.01
CA VAL A 50 4.36 6.12 0.61
C VAL A 50 4.36 4.63 0.88
N GLU A 51 5.30 3.89 0.30
CA GLU A 51 5.39 2.45 0.47
C GLU A 51 6.80 2.00 0.80
N LYS A 52 6.92 0.88 1.51
CA LYS A 52 8.18 0.22 1.81
C LYS A 52 8.03 -1.29 1.83
N PHE A 53 8.98 -1.96 1.18
CA PHE A 53 9.23 -3.38 1.31
C PHE A 53 10.55 -3.60 2.06
N HIS A 54 10.52 -4.43 3.10
CA HIS A 54 11.69 -4.76 3.91
C HIS A 54 11.79 -6.27 4.12
N PRO A 55 12.72 -6.96 3.43
CA PRO A 55 13.04 -8.36 3.70
C PRO A 55 13.93 -8.48 4.94
N ASP A 56 13.77 -9.56 5.70
CA ASP A 56 14.60 -9.92 6.83
C ASP A 56 14.80 -11.45 6.93
N THR A 57 15.49 -11.93 7.97
CA THR A 57 15.78 -13.36 8.15
C THR A 57 14.54 -14.22 8.40
N TRP A 58 13.42 -13.62 8.78
CA TRP A 58 12.16 -14.29 9.12
C TRP A 58 11.06 -14.10 8.08
N GLY A 59 11.40 -13.44 6.95
CA GLY A 59 10.45 -13.18 5.87
C GLY A 59 10.53 -11.77 5.33
N SER A 60 9.40 -11.06 5.27
CA SER A 60 9.37 -9.67 4.79
C SER A 60 8.20 -8.89 5.39
N THR A 61 8.37 -7.59 5.51
CA THR A 61 7.31 -6.65 5.84
C THR A 61 7.07 -5.73 4.65
N TYR A 62 5.82 -5.54 4.28
CA TYR A 62 5.39 -4.54 3.32
C TYR A 62 4.37 -3.63 3.98
N PHE A 63 4.46 -2.34 3.74
CA PHE A 63 3.40 -1.41 4.09
C PHE A 63 3.28 -0.31 3.04
N PHE A 64 2.10 0.26 2.93
CA PHE A 64 1.90 1.52 2.24
C PHE A 64 0.86 2.39 2.97
N VAL A 65 0.92 3.66 2.67
CA VAL A 65 -0.06 4.67 3.10
C VAL A 65 -0.42 5.52 1.89
N ASP A 66 -1.68 5.52 1.52
CA ASP A 66 -2.27 6.44 0.54
C ASP A 66 -2.89 7.63 1.26
N MET A 67 -2.65 8.83 0.77
CA MET A 67 -3.24 10.06 1.29
C MET A 67 -3.91 10.83 0.15
N ASP A 68 -5.22 11.00 0.26
CA ASP A 68 -6.02 11.78 -0.67
C ASP A 68 -6.10 13.23 -0.22
N TYR A 69 -5.90 14.14 -1.16
CA TYR A 69 -5.85 15.58 -0.86
C TYR A 69 -7.03 16.34 -1.44
N THR A 70 -7.46 17.35 -0.68
CA THR A 70 -8.38 18.41 -1.09
C THR A 70 -7.72 19.77 -0.91
N SER A 71 -8.41 20.84 -1.27
CA SER A 71 -7.97 22.22 -0.98
C SER A 71 -7.79 22.51 0.51
N GLU A 72 -8.43 21.72 1.38
CA GLU A 72 -8.37 21.86 2.84
C GLU A 72 -7.27 21.00 3.49
N GLY A 73 -6.54 20.19 2.71
CA GLY A 73 -5.50 19.28 3.18
C GLY A 73 -5.82 17.80 2.93
N VAL A 74 -5.37 16.92 3.82
CA VAL A 74 -5.63 15.48 3.73
C VAL A 74 -7.09 15.21 4.05
N ALA A 75 -7.82 14.65 3.08
CA ALA A 75 -9.24 14.29 3.20
C ALA A 75 -9.44 12.84 3.63
N ALA A 76 -8.55 11.95 3.18
CA ALA A 76 -8.56 10.55 3.56
C ALA A 76 -7.12 10.02 3.62
N ALA A 77 -6.91 9.02 4.45
CA ALA A 77 -5.69 8.22 4.48
C ALA A 77 -6.08 6.74 4.62
N TYR A 78 -5.51 5.89 3.78
CA TYR A 78 -5.67 4.45 3.83
C TYR A 78 -4.30 3.80 3.95
N TRP A 79 -4.20 2.75 4.74
CA TRP A 79 -2.93 2.03 4.93
C TRP A 79 -3.14 0.53 5.01
N GLU A 80 -2.14 -0.17 4.53
CA GLU A 80 -1.99 -1.60 4.71
C GLU A 80 -0.60 -1.90 5.28
N ILE A 81 -0.54 -2.89 6.16
CA ILE A 81 0.71 -3.47 6.63
C ILE A 81 0.59 -4.99 6.55
N ALA A 82 1.50 -5.60 5.82
CA ALA A 82 1.55 -7.04 5.61
C ALA A 82 2.87 -7.63 6.10
N ARG A 83 2.80 -8.81 6.68
CA ARG A 83 3.95 -9.58 7.13
C ARG A 83 3.91 -10.97 6.54
N GLU A 84 4.97 -11.31 5.78
CA GLU A 84 5.28 -12.69 5.41
C GLU A 84 6.21 -13.28 6.47
N VAL A 85 5.81 -14.41 7.05
CA VAL A 85 6.62 -15.14 8.03
C VAL A 85 7.08 -16.44 7.42
N LYS A 86 8.40 -16.65 7.37
CA LYS A 86 9.04 -17.80 6.76
C LYS A 86 10.34 -18.15 7.48
N PHE A 87 10.29 -19.12 8.36
CA PHE A 87 11.45 -19.66 9.07
C PHE A 87 11.77 -21.11 8.68
N TRP A 88 11.15 -21.60 7.59
CA TRP A 88 11.36 -22.93 7.03
C TRP A 88 11.81 -22.85 5.57
N LYS A 89 12.28 -23.97 5.04
CA LYS A 89 12.62 -24.10 3.62
C LYS A 89 11.36 -24.39 2.79
N GLY A 90 11.36 -23.93 1.54
CA GLY A 90 10.27 -24.20 0.59
C GLY A 90 9.59 -22.92 0.06
N PRO A 91 8.57 -23.06 -0.80
CA PRO A 91 7.95 -21.94 -1.50
C PRO A 91 6.85 -21.22 -0.70
N PHE A 92 6.43 -21.74 0.45
CA PHE A 92 5.32 -21.20 1.23
C PHE A 92 5.82 -20.27 2.34
N SER A 93 5.03 -19.24 2.63
CA SER A 93 5.11 -18.39 3.83
C SER A 93 3.74 -18.24 4.47
N ALA A 94 3.70 -17.92 5.76
CA ALA A 94 2.48 -17.50 6.42
C ALA A 94 2.30 -15.99 6.21
N HIS A 95 1.09 -15.57 5.85
CA HIS A 95 0.73 -14.19 5.57
C HIS A 95 -0.17 -13.62 6.66
N LEU A 96 0.17 -12.45 7.17
CA LEU A 96 -0.64 -11.67 8.10
C LEU A 96 -0.72 -10.24 7.58
N GLU A 97 -1.93 -9.67 7.54
CA GLU A 97 -2.15 -8.31 7.02
C GLU A 97 -3.18 -7.57 7.85
N TYR A 98 -2.97 -6.28 8.01
CA TYR A 98 -3.91 -5.35 8.62
C TYR A 98 -4.14 -4.17 7.70
N ASN A 99 -5.42 -3.83 7.46
CA ASN A 99 -5.85 -2.71 6.65
C ASN A 99 -6.71 -1.77 7.49
N GLY A 100 -6.46 -0.48 7.35
CA GLY A 100 -7.19 0.55 8.07
C GLY A 100 -7.17 1.89 7.35
N GLY A 101 -7.79 2.89 7.93
CA GLY A 101 -7.77 4.22 7.34
C GLY A 101 -8.72 5.19 8.03
N LEU A 102 -8.60 6.43 7.61
CA LEU A 102 -9.40 7.57 8.08
C LEU A 102 -9.91 8.34 6.86
N SER A 103 -11.10 8.85 6.94
CA SER A 103 -11.61 9.88 6.03
C SER A 103 -12.28 10.98 6.83
N LYS A 104 -12.53 12.14 6.24
CA LYS A 104 -13.12 13.29 6.92
C LYS A 104 -14.42 12.88 7.64
N GLY A 105 -14.38 12.87 8.98
CA GLY A 105 -15.51 12.53 9.85
C GLY A 105 -15.76 11.03 10.09
N MET A 106 -14.94 10.12 9.55
CA MET A 106 -15.18 8.67 9.65
C MET A 106 -13.86 7.88 9.59
N SER A 107 -13.79 6.75 10.31
CA SER A 107 -12.74 5.76 10.13
C SER A 107 -13.20 4.67 9.17
N TYR A 108 -12.31 4.19 8.30
CA TYR A 108 -12.53 2.95 7.57
C TYR A 108 -12.62 1.78 8.55
N LYS A 109 -13.41 0.77 8.20
CA LYS A 109 -13.49 -0.44 9.02
C LYS A 109 -12.17 -1.19 8.96
N ASN A 110 -11.62 -1.52 10.13
CA ASN A 110 -10.40 -2.32 10.20
C ASN A 110 -10.63 -3.70 9.59
N ALA A 111 -9.69 -4.16 8.80
CA ALA A 111 -9.66 -5.52 8.27
C ALA A 111 -8.38 -6.23 8.71
N TYR A 112 -8.55 -7.50 9.06
CA TYR A 112 -7.46 -8.39 9.47
C TYR A 112 -7.48 -9.58 8.53
N LEU A 113 -6.33 -9.88 7.94
CA LEU A 113 -6.18 -10.98 6.99
C LEU A 113 -5.12 -11.94 7.50
N ALA A 114 -5.39 -13.22 7.34
CA ALA A 114 -4.44 -14.28 7.64
C ALA A 114 -4.54 -15.38 6.60
N GLY A 115 -3.39 -15.89 6.17
CA GLY A 115 -3.36 -16.87 5.11
C GLY A 115 -1.97 -17.41 4.80
N ALA A 116 -1.79 -17.83 3.56
CA ALA A 116 -0.53 -18.37 3.08
C ALA A 116 -0.20 -17.82 1.70
N THR A 117 1.08 -17.57 1.47
CA THR A 117 1.64 -17.17 0.20
C THR A 117 2.48 -18.30 -0.38
N TYR A 118 2.23 -18.66 -1.64
CA TYR A 118 3.11 -19.47 -2.44
C TYR A 118 3.96 -18.58 -3.33
N THR A 119 5.29 -18.75 -3.28
CA THR A 119 6.24 -17.94 -4.05
C THR A 119 7.02 -18.84 -4.99
N PHE A 120 7.03 -18.51 -6.26
CA PHE A 120 7.87 -19.10 -7.28
C PHE A 120 8.79 -18.06 -7.88
N ASN A 121 10.09 -18.30 -7.84
CA ASN A 121 11.11 -17.51 -8.51
C ASN A 121 11.97 -18.39 -9.40
N ASN A 122 12.41 -17.87 -10.54
CA ASN A 122 13.45 -18.53 -11.32
C ASN A 122 14.82 -18.41 -10.61
N ALA A 123 15.80 -19.22 -11.01
CA ALA A 123 17.10 -19.30 -10.37
C ALA A 123 17.85 -17.95 -10.33
N SER A 124 17.61 -17.04 -11.28
CA SER A 124 18.22 -15.71 -11.34
C SER A 124 17.41 -14.63 -10.65
N PHE A 125 16.26 -14.96 -10.04
CA PHE A 125 15.30 -14.00 -9.46
C PHE A 125 14.86 -12.87 -10.40
N SER A 126 15.02 -13.06 -11.72
CA SER A 126 14.60 -12.09 -12.74
C SER A 126 13.13 -12.20 -13.10
N LYS A 127 12.47 -13.27 -12.70
CA LYS A 127 11.04 -13.52 -12.86
C LYS A 127 10.52 -14.16 -11.59
N GLY A 128 9.39 -13.70 -11.10
CA GLY A 128 8.74 -14.24 -9.92
C GLY A 128 7.22 -14.18 -10.04
N PHE A 129 6.57 -15.10 -9.34
CA PHE A 129 5.12 -15.11 -9.16
C PHE A 129 4.82 -15.44 -7.71
N THR A 130 3.88 -14.71 -7.12
CA THR A 130 3.32 -15.03 -5.81
C THR A 130 1.82 -15.19 -5.90
N LEU A 131 1.29 -16.13 -5.15
CA LEU A 131 -0.14 -16.35 -4.97
C LEU A 131 -0.43 -16.38 -3.47
N THR A 132 -1.18 -15.41 -2.97
CA THR A 132 -1.56 -15.30 -1.56
C THR A 132 -3.05 -15.57 -1.42
N THR A 133 -3.40 -16.52 -0.58
CA THR A 133 -4.78 -16.85 -0.22
C THR A 133 -5.03 -16.47 1.23
N MET A 134 -6.08 -15.72 1.50
CA MET A 134 -6.32 -15.12 2.82
C MET A 134 -7.78 -15.23 3.23
N TYR A 135 -7.99 -15.59 4.49
CA TYR A 135 -9.24 -15.28 5.19
C TYR A 135 -9.18 -13.82 5.63
N LYS A 136 -10.27 -13.06 5.37
CA LYS A 136 -10.39 -11.63 5.68
C LYS A 136 -11.54 -11.39 6.63
N TYR A 137 -11.25 -10.84 7.79
CA TYR A 137 -12.23 -10.39 8.76
C TYR A 137 -12.32 -8.86 8.76
N ILE A 138 -13.52 -8.32 8.51
CA ILE A 138 -13.76 -6.86 8.52
C ILE A 138 -14.56 -6.51 9.77
N GLN A 139 -13.92 -5.80 10.69
CA GLN A 139 -14.50 -5.41 11.96
C GLN A 139 -15.75 -4.53 11.78
N LYS A 140 -16.83 -4.85 12.50
CA LYS A 140 -18.11 -4.11 12.47
C LYS A 140 -18.76 -4.01 11.07
N HIS A 141 -18.46 -4.94 10.18
CA HIS A 141 -19.12 -5.06 8.88
C HIS A 141 -20.35 -5.98 8.99
N SER A 142 -21.42 -5.73 8.20
CA SER A 142 -22.61 -6.59 8.14
C SER A 142 -22.31 -8.03 7.70
N SER A 143 -21.33 -8.18 6.80
CA SER A 143 -20.76 -9.47 6.37
C SER A 143 -19.25 -9.46 6.67
N PRO A 144 -18.83 -9.77 7.91
CA PRO A 144 -17.45 -9.56 8.35
C PRO A 144 -16.47 -10.57 7.76
N ASN A 145 -16.94 -11.75 7.36
CA ASN A 145 -16.10 -12.86 6.92
C ASN A 145 -16.04 -12.90 5.41
N ASN A 146 -14.82 -12.86 4.87
CA ASN A 146 -14.54 -12.85 3.44
C ASN A 146 -13.32 -13.71 3.13
N PHE A 147 -13.09 -13.92 1.85
CA PHE A 147 -11.90 -14.57 1.31
C PHE A 147 -11.26 -13.63 0.28
N GLN A 148 -9.93 -13.51 0.32
CA GLN A 148 -9.17 -12.71 -0.64
C GLN A 148 -8.08 -13.56 -1.28
N LEU A 149 -7.92 -13.39 -2.59
CA LEU A 149 -6.87 -14.00 -3.39
C LEU A 149 -6.09 -12.89 -4.07
N THR A 150 -4.77 -12.88 -3.89
CA THR A 150 -3.87 -11.90 -4.50
C THR A 150 -2.78 -12.61 -5.30
N GLY A 151 -2.65 -12.26 -6.57
CA GLY A 151 -1.57 -12.72 -7.44
C GLY A 151 -0.63 -11.57 -7.80
N THR A 152 0.67 -11.77 -7.68
CA THR A 152 1.70 -10.80 -8.09
C THR A 152 2.66 -11.46 -9.05
N TRP A 153 2.96 -10.79 -10.16
CA TRP A 153 3.94 -11.23 -11.10
C TRP A 153 5.00 -10.16 -11.32
N ILE A 154 6.28 -10.54 -11.22
CA ILE A 154 7.43 -9.66 -11.37
C ILE A 154 8.30 -10.18 -12.52
N ARG A 155 8.72 -9.26 -13.38
CA ARG A 155 9.72 -9.52 -14.42
C ARG A 155 10.65 -8.33 -14.52
N PHE A 156 11.94 -8.54 -14.24
CA PHE A 156 12.96 -7.53 -14.51
C PHE A 156 13.39 -7.65 -15.98
N LEU A 157 13.25 -6.56 -16.72
CA LEU A 157 13.81 -6.44 -18.07
C LEU A 157 15.28 -6.11 -17.88
N ARG A 158 16.17 -6.96 -18.42
CA ARG A 158 17.59 -6.60 -18.52
C ARG A 158 17.70 -5.59 -19.65
N GLU A 159 18.30 -4.44 -19.38
CA GLU A 159 18.84 -3.56 -20.39
C GLU A 159 20.06 -4.20 -21.03
#